data_892f569388ac131dcd61a2d21a34c617
#
_entry.id   892f569388ac131dcd61a2d21a34c617
#
_cell.length_a   1.000
_cell.length_b   1.000
_cell.length_c   1.000
_cell.angle_alpha   90.00
_cell.angle_beta   90.00
_cell.angle_gamma   90.00
#
_symmetry.space_group_name_H-M   'P 1'
#
loop_
_entity.id
_entity.type
_entity.pdbx_description
1 polymer ?
#
loop_
_entity_poly.entity_id
_entity_poly.type
_entity_poly.pdbx_seq_one_letter_code
_entity_poly.pdbx_strand_id
1 'polypeptide(L)'
;RDPESTIAIFSHTKGIARKFFRQIRFELETNETLKKAFPDILYQSPAKEAPRWAEETGLVVKRKGNPKESTLEAWGLVDGQPTSAHFGLRVYDDVVAPESVTTPDQINKTTEAWELSDNLGAIGGRKWHVGTRYHFGDTYNAILTRGALTPRIRPATDNGQPDGNPVLLT
;
A
#
# COMPACT_ATOMS: atom_id res chain seq x y z
N ARG A 1 14.33 -7.45 4.45
CA ARG A 1 15.03 -8.58 5.13
C ARG A 1 14.67 -8.72 6.62
N ASP A 2 13.74 -7.94 7.12
CA ASP A 2 13.30 -8.02 8.50
C ASP A 2 11.98 -8.79 8.55
N PRO A 3 11.98 -10.04 9.05
CA PRO A 3 10.78 -10.87 9.12
C PRO A 3 9.76 -10.38 10.16
N GLU A 4 10.18 -9.52 11.09
CA GLU A 4 9.31 -8.93 12.10
C GLU A 4 8.51 -7.72 11.57
N SER A 5 8.82 -7.27 10.36
CA SER A 5 8.11 -6.14 9.74
C SER A 5 6.62 -6.42 9.58
N THR A 6 5.81 -5.41 9.90
CA THR A 6 4.36 -5.39 9.66
C THR A 6 4.05 -4.39 8.55
N ILE A 7 3.38 -4.83 7.50
CA ILE A 7 3.16 -4.07 6.27
C ILE A 7 1.66 -4.00 5.98
N ALA A 8 1.15 -2.80 5.74
CA ALA A 8 -0.19 -2.60 5.20
C ALA A 8 -0.12 -2.02 3.80
N ILE A 9 -0.85 -2.62 2.85
CA ILE A 9 -1.12 -2.04 1.54
C ILE A 9 -2.50 -1.41 1.59
N PHE A 10 -2.56 -0.11 1.30
CA PHE A 10 -3.79 0.65 1.13
C PHE A 10 -3.98 0.97 -0.35
N SER A 11 -5.17 0.72 -0.86
CA SER A 11 -5.62 1.26 -2.14
C SER A 11 -6.93 2.00 -1.94
N HIS A 12 -7.48 2.64 -2.97
CA HIS A 12 -8.74 3.38 -2.84
C HIS A 12 -9.83 2.51 -2.18
N THR A 13 -10.02 1.29 -2.67
CA THR A 13 -10.95 0.31 -2.08
C THR A 13 -10.24 -0.96 -1.65
N LYS A 14 -10.86 -1.69 -0.71
CA LYS A 14 -10.36 -2.98 -0.23
C LYS A 14 -10.29 -4.02 -1.36
N GLY A 15 -11.22 -3.96 -2.32
CA GLY A 15 -11.21 -4.85 -3.49
C GLY A 15 -9.96 -4.69 -4.36
N ILE A 16 -9.49 -3.46 -4.54
CA ILE A 16 -8.26 -3.17 -5.29
C ILE A 16 -7.03 -3.65 -4.50
N ALA A 17 -6.92 -3.29 -3.22
CA ALA A 17 -5.81 -3.71 -2.37
C ALA A 17 -5.63 -5.24 -2.32
N ARG A 18 -6.73 -5.99 -2.32
CA ARG A 18 -6.72 -7.46 -2.36
C ARG A 18 -6.15 -8.04 -3.66
N LYS A 19 -6.20 -7.33 -4.78
CA LYS A 19 -5.57 -7.80 -6.03
C LYS A 19 -4.06 -7.85 -5.87
N PHE A 20 -3.45 -6.81 -5.32
CA PHE A 20 -2.02 -6.78 -5.03
C PHE A 20 -1.63 -7.83 -4.01
N PHE A 21 -2.42 -7.97 -2.94
CA PHE A 21 -2.19 -8.99 -1.93
C PHE A 21 -2.16 -10.40 -2.53
N ARG A 22 -3.13 -10.74 -3.40
CA ARG A 22 -3.18 -12.06 -4.07
C ARG A 22 -1.96 -12.32 -4.95
N GLN A 23 -1.49 -11.30 -5.66
CA GLN A 23 -0.30 -11.42 -6.49
C GLN A 23 0.95 -11.67 -5.63
N ILE A 24 1.12 -10.91 -4.55
CA ILE A 24 2.25 -11.12 -3.62
C ILE A 24 2.15 -12.51 -2.98
N ARG A 25 0.97 -12.91 -2.53
CA ARG A 25 0.73 -14.23 -1.96
C ARG A 25 1.13 -15.33 -2.94
N PHE A 26 0.72 -15.22 -4.19
CA PHE A 26 1.07 -16.17 -5.24
C PHE A 26 2.58 -16.30 -5.41
N GLU A 27 3.32 -15.19 -5.47
CA GLU A 27 4.78 -15.21 -5.56
C GLU A 27 5.42 -15.89 -4.35
N LEU A 28 4.95 -15.61 -3.13
CA LEU A 28 5.47 -16.24 -1.92
C LEU A 28 5.15 -17.75 -1.83
N GLU A 29 4.06 -18.18 -2.48
CA GLU A 29 3.66 -19.59 -2.53
C GLU A 29 4.40 -20.40 -3.61
N THR A 30 4.72 -19.81 -4.76
CA THR A 30 5.11 -20.54 -5.95
C THR A 30 6.52 -20.25 -6.45
N ASN A 31 7.11 -19.12 -6.07
CA ASN A 31 8.42 -18.73 -6.57
C ASN A 31 9.55 -19.45 -5.82
N GLU A 32 10.00 -20.57 -6.40
CA GLU A 32 11.06 -21.41 -5.84
C GLU A 32 12.41 -20.69 -5.72
N THR A 33 12.70 -19.75 -6.62
CA THR A 33 13.93 -18.95 -6.53
C THR A 33 13.88 -18.05 -5.30
N LEU A 34 12.72 -17.43 -5.04
CA LEU A 34 12.52 -16.59 -3.87
C LEU A 34 12.62 -17.39 -2.56
N LYS A 35 12.01 -18.58 -2.51
CA LYS A 35 12.07 -19.47 -1.34
C LYS A 35 13.51 -19.93 -1.06
N LYS A 36 14.27 -20.28 -2.11
CA LYS A 36 15.69 -20.65 -1.98
C LYS A 36 16.56 -19.48 -1.52
N ALA A 37 16.26 -18.26 -1.95
CA ALA A 37 17.00 -17.06 -1.56
C ALA A 37 16.74 -16.65 -0.11
N PHE A 38 15.56 -16.99 0.43
CA PHE A 38 15.12 -16.57 1.79
C PHE A 38 14.53 -17.75 2.59
N PRO A 39 15.26 -18.86 2.78
CA PRO A 39 14.73 -20.07 3.43
C PRO A 39 14.39 -19.85 4.90
N ASP A 40 15.06 -18.89 5.56
CA ASP A 40 14.84 -18.56 6.97
C ASP A 40 13.58 -17.68 7.18
N ILE A 41 13.04 -17.09 6.11
CA ILE A 41 11.89 -16.19 6.16
C ILE A 41 10.67 -16.85 5.53
N LEU A 42 10.83 -17.58 4.42
CA LEU A 42 9.71 -18.11 3.66
C LEU A 42 9.45 -19.59 4.01
N TYR A 43 8.18 -19.94 4.09
CA TYR A 43 7.73 -21.33 4.22
C TYR A 43 7.82 -22.06 2.88
N GLN A 44 8.06 -23.36 2.92
CA GLN A 44 7.98 -24.21 1.72
C GLN A 44 6.52 -24.43 1.29
N SER A 45 5.65 -24.66 2.26
CA SER A 45 4.20 -24.84 2.05
C SER A 45 3.41 -23.88 2.94
N PRO A 46 3.39 -22.58 2.62
CA PRO A 46 2.89 -21.54 3.53
C PRO A 46 1.41 -21.73 3.92
N ALA A 47 0.58 -22.28 3.02
CA ALA A 47 -0.82 -22.57 3.33
C ALA A 47 -1.01 -23.61 4.46
N LYS A 48 0.00 -24.45 4.71
CA LYS A 48 0.00 -25.49 5.77
C LYS A 48 0.80 -25.09 7.01
N GLU A 49 1.86 -24.33 6.81
CA GLU A 49 2.89 -24.06 7.82
C GLU A 49 2.69 -22.69 8.50
N ALA A 50 2.15 -21.70 7.77
CA ALA A 50 2.01 -20.36 8.31
C ALA A 50 0.83 -20.25 9.28
N PRO A 51 0.97 -19.48 10.37
CA PRO A 51 -0.13 -19.29 11.33
C PRO A 51 -1.31 -18.50 10.76
N ARG A 52 -1.06 -17.66 9.76
CA ARG A 52 -2.05 -16.89 8.99
C ARG A 52 -1.62 -16.80 7.54
N TRP A 53 -2.50 -17.16 6.60
CA TRP A 53 -2.21 -17.15 5.16
C TRP A 53 -3.48 -16.96 4.32
N ALA A 54 -4.24 -15.90 4.62
CA ALA A 54 -5.51 -15.62 3.96
C ALA A 54 -5.72 -14.11 3.75
N GLU A 55 -6.56 -13.76 2.79
CA GLU A 55 -6.87 -12.36 2.47
C GLU A 55 -7.50 -11.58 3.63
N GLU A 56 -8.29 -12.26 4.45
CA GLU A 56 -9.00 -11.66 5.57
C GLU A 56 -8.10 -11.43 6.78
N THR A 57 -7.13 -12.31 6.98
CA THR A 57 -6.28 -12.31 8.18
C THR A 57 -4.84 -11.88 7.91
N GLY A 58 -4.51 -11.68 6.63
CA GLY A 58 -3.15 -11.34 6.20
C GLY A 58 -2.24 -12.56 6.07
N LEU A 59 -0.99 -12.28 5.74
CA LEU A 59 0.10 -13.26 5.62
C LEU A 59 1.08 -13.11 6.77
N VAL A 60 1.56 -14.21 7.33
CA VAL A 60 2.64 -14.22 8.31
C VAL A 60 3.77 -15.12 7.80
N VAL A 61 4.94 -14.54 7.59
CA VAL A 61 6.17 -15.27 7.26
C VAL A 61 6.82 -15.86 8.52
N LYS A 62 7.90 -16.61 8.39
CA LYS A 62 8.67 -17.10 9.54
C LYS A 62 9.22 -15.91 10.31
N ARG A 63 8.80 -15.75 11.54
CA ARG A 63 9.24 -14.70 12.46
C ARG A 63 9.26 -15.23 13.90
N LYS A 64 10.03 -14.58 14.77
CA LYS A 64 10.15 -14.98 16.18
C LYS A 64 9.07 -14.33 17.05
N GLY A 65 8.76 -13.07 16.75
CA GLY A 65 7.74 -12.31 17.44
C GLY A 65 6.33 -12.73 17.04
N ASN A 66 5.36 -12.38 17.86
CA ASN A 66 3.94 -12.56 17.58
C ASN A 66 3.17 -11.24 17.73
N PRO A 67 3.49 -10.21 16.92
CA PRO A 67 2.69 -9.00 16.91
C PRO A 67 1.28 -9.33 16.41
N LYS A 68 0.34 -8.50 16.82
CA LYS A 68 -1.08 -8.60 16.45
C LYS A 68 -1.28 -8.51 14.93
N GLU A 69 -0.51 -7.63 14.29
CA GLU A 69 -0.52 -7.41 12.86
C GLU A 69 0.19 -8.54 12.10
N SER A 70 -0.31 -8.86 10.92
CA SER A 70 0.35 -9.80 10.02
C SER A 70 1.59 -9.15 9.36
N THR A 71 2.44 -9.97 8.77
CA THR A 71 3.57 -9.46 7.97
C THR A 71 3.07 -8.62 6.79
N LEU A 72 1.94 -9.01 6.19
CA LEU A 72 1.29 -8.28 5.11
C LEU A 72 -0.22 -8.33 5.27
N GLU A 73 -0.85 -7.17 5.19
CA GLU A 73 -2.30 -6.98 5.18
C GLU A 73 -2.72 -6.04 4.06
N ALA A 74 -3.95 -6.17 3.55
CA ALA A 74 -4.52 -5.34 2.49
C ALA A 74 -5.81 -4.66 2.93
N TRP A 75 -5.87 -3.34 2.79
CA TRP A 75 -6.94 -2.51 3.31
C TRP A 75 -7.42 -1.49 2.27
N GLY A 76 -8.71 -1.18 2.31
CA GLY A 76 -9.25 -0.05 1.57
C GLY A 76 -9.07 1.24 2.36
N LEU A 77 -8.67 2.31 1.69
CA LEU A 77 -8.50 3.59 2.36
C LEU A 77 -9.85 4.18 2.80
N VAL A 78 -10.86 4.12 1.92
CA VAL A 78 -12.17 4.73 2.15
C VAL A 78 -13.25 3.76 2.62
N ASP A 79 -13.05 2.45 2.47
CA ASP A 79 -14.07 1.42 2.67
C ASP A 79 -13.70 0.29 3.64
N GLY A 80 -12.69 0.48 4.48
CA GLY A 80 -12.38 -0.58 5.43
C GLY A 80 -10.99 -0.52 6.04
N GLN A 81 -10.63 0.61 6.61
CA GLN A 81 -9.41 0.72 7.40
C GLN A 81 -9.51 -0.11 8.69
N PRO A 82 -8.41 -0.73 9.15
CA PRO A 82 -8.41 -1.38 10.43
C PRO A 82 -8.46 -0.35 11.56
N THR A 83 -9.00 -0.78 12.69
CA THR A 83 -8.89 -0.04 13.94
C THR A 83 -7.83 -0.69 14.82
N SER A 84 -7.12 0.10 15.61
CA SER A 84 -6.15 -0.39 16.60
C SER A 84 -5.00 -1.24 16.03
N ALA A 85 -4.62 -1.05 14.77
CA ALA A 85 -3.45 -1.69 14.16
C ALA A 85 -2.29 -0.70 14.05
N HIS A 86 -1.04 -1.20 14.06
CA HIS A 86 0.16 -0.37 13.92
C HIS A 86 1.18 -1.04 13.00
N PHE A 87 1.38 -0.46 11.82
CA PHE A 87 2.25 -1.01 10.78
C PHE A 87 3.59 -0.28 10.71
N GLY A 88 4.67 -1.06 10.62
CA GLY A 88 6.01 -0.55 10.39
C GLY A 88 6.22 0.04 8.99
N LEU A 89 5.47 -0.47 7.99
CA LEU A 89 5.43 0.09 6.65
C LEU A 89 3.97 0.19 6.18
N ARG A 90 3.59 1.36 5.68
CA ARG A 90 2.32 1.58 4.98
C ARG A 90 2.60 1.96 3.54
N VAL A 91 2.07 1.18 2.61
CA VAL A 91 2.15 1.43 1.17
C VAL A 91 0.78 1.90 0.70
N TYR A 92 0.71 3.08 0.16
CA TYR A 92 -0.50 3.69 -0.42
C TYR A 92 -0.37 3.62 -1.94
N ASP A 93 -1.14 2.73 -2.55
CA ASP A 93 -1.09 2.45 -3.98
C ASP A 93 -2.42 2.80 -4.62
N ASP A 94 -2.40 3.79 -5.53
CA ASP A 94 -3.57 4.35 -6.21
C ASP A 94 -4.75 4.64 -5.27
N VAL A 95 -4.45 5.34 -4.16
CA VAL A 95 -5.47 5.72 -3.17
C VAL A 95 -6.37 6.86 -3.64
N VAL A 96 -5.93 7.62 -4.64
CA VAL A 96 -6.75 8.56 -5.39
C VAL A 96 -7.15 7.89 -6.70
N ALA A 97 -8.45 7.79 -6.95
CA ALA A 97 -9.02 7.20 -8.14
C ALA A 97 -9.90 8.24 -8.87
N PRO A 98 -10.22 8.06 -10.17
CA PRO A 98 -11.06 9.01 -10.89
C PRO A 98 -12.38 9.35 -10.18
N GLU A 99 -13.03 8.34 -9.60
CA GLU A 99 -14.26 8.49 -8.83
C GLU A 99 -14.08 9.31 -7.55
N SER A 100 -12.91 9.33 -6.96
CA SER A 100 -12.63 10.06 -5.72
C SER A 100 -12.41 11.56 -5.91
N VAL A 101 -12.41 12.04 -7.15
CA VAL A 101 -12.19 13.45 -7.48
C VAL A 101 -13.35 14.10 -8.24
N THR A 102 -14.48 13.40 -8.35
CA THR A 102 -15.66 13.88 -9.11
C THR A 102 -16.40 15.00 -8.39
N THR A 103 -16.33 15.07 -7.07
CA THR A 103 -16.91 16.14 -6.26
C THR A 103 -15.97 16.57 -5.14
N PRO A 104 -16.09 17.81 -4.63
CA PRO A 104 -15.33 18.26 -3.46
C PRO A 104 -15.51 17.35 -2.24
N ASP A 105 -16.72 16.84 -2.00
CA ASP A 105 -17.01 15.96 -0.87
C ASP A 105 -16.26 14.63 -0.98
N GLN A 106 -16.09 14.09 -2.18
CA GLN A 106 -15.32 12.86 -2.39
C GLN A 106 -13.82 13.10 -2.20
N ILE A 107 -13.30 14.24 -2.64
CA ILE A 107 -11.92 14.64 -2.38
C ILE A 107 -11.69 14.75 -0.87
N ASN A 108 -12.58 15.43 -0.16
CA ASN A 108 -12.51 15.59 1.30
C ASN A 108 -12.57 14.24 2.01
N LYS A 109 -13.52 13.37 1.65
CA LYS A 109 -13.66 12.04 2.22
C LYS A 109 -12.38 11.21 2.06
N THR A 110 -11.75 11.25 0.88
CA THR A 110 -10.51 10.52 0.61
C THR A 110 -9.35 11.10 1.42
N THR A 111 -9.29 12.42 1.55
CA THR A 111 -8.26 13.12 2.32
C THR A 111 -8.40 12.83 3.83
N GLU A 112 -9.60 12.87 4.37
CA GLU A 112 -9.88 12.52 5.77
C GLU A 112 -9.55 11.06 6.07
N ALA A 113 -9.89 10.16 5.14
CA ALA A 113 -9.53 8.74 5.26
C ALA A 113 -8.02 8.54 5.26
N TRP A 114 -7.28 9.30 4.43
CA TRP A 114 -5.83 9.27 4.43
C TRP A 114 -5.25 9.80 5.76
N GLU A 115 -5.77 10.90 6.28
CA GLU A 115 -5.36 11.47 7.58
C GLU A 115 -5.59 10.45 8.71
N LEU A 116 -6.75 9.81 8.71
CA LEU A 116 -7.07 8.77 9.71
C LEU A 116 -6.08 7.60 9.64
N SER A 117 -5.64 7.22 8.45
CA SER A 117 -4.69 6.13 8.25
C SER A 117 -3.28 6.43 8.82
N ASP A 118 -2.95 7.69 9.09
CA ASP A 118 -1.67 8.05 9.73
C ASP A 118 -1.58 7.52 11.16
N ASN A 119 -2.70 7.36 11.86
CA ASN A 119 -2.76 6.76 13.19
C ASN A 119 -2.41 5.25 13.19
N LEU A 120 -2.36 4.62 12.02
CA LEU A 120 -1.97 3.22 11.85
C LEU A 120 -0.47 3.01 11.67
N GLY A 121 0.34 4.05 11.85
CA GLY A 121 1.80 3.96 11.81
C GLY A 121 2.38 3.54 13.15
N ALA A 122 3.28 2.54 13.15
CA ALA A 122 4.11 2.25 14.30
C ALA A 122 5.13 3.39 14.52
N ILE A 123 5.67 3.50 15.73
CA ILE A 123 6.74 4.46 16.04
C ILE A 123 7.95 4.17 15.13
N GLY A 124 8.43 5.19 14.42
CA GLY A 124 9.51 5.05 13.44
C GLY A 124 9.09 4.36 12.13
N GLY A 125 7.82 4.05 11.98
CA GLY A 125 7.27 3.44 10.76
C GLY A 125 7.42 4.33 9.53
N ARG A 126 7.45 3.69 8.35
CA ARG A 126 7.59 4.36 7.05
C ARG A 126 6.28 4.37 6.30
N LYS A 127 6.16 5.34 5.40
CA LYS A 127 5.05 5.37 4.44
C LYS A 127 5.55 5.65 3.02
N TRP A 128 5.03 4.90 2.06
CA TRP A 128 5.27 5.08 0.63
C TRP A 128 3.96 5.37 -0.06
N HIS A 129 3.99 6.30 -0.99
CA HIS A 129 2.84 6.64 -1.82
C HIS A 129 3.23 6.46 -3.28
N VAL A 130 2.42 5.72 -4.01
CA VAL A 130 2.51 5.54 -5.46
C VAL A 130 1.13 5.85 -6.02
N GLY A 131 1.06 6.64 -7.09
CA GLY A 131 -0.22 6.93 -7.72
C GLY A 131 -0.18 8.07 -8.70
N THR A 132 -1.30 8.30 -9.34
CA THR A 132 -1.51 9.32 -10.35
C THR A 132 -2.38 10.44 -9.79
N ARG A 133 -2.06 11.68 -10.13
CA ARG A 133 -2.91 12.83 -9.84
C ARG A 133 -4.03 12.92 -10.86
N TYR A 134 -5.26 13.03 -10.37
CA TYR A 134 -6.45 13.17 -11.23
C TYR A 134 -7.09 14.54 -11.13
N HIS A 135 -6.74 15.33 -10.10
CA HIS A 135 -7.27 16.67 -9.90
C HIS A 135 -6.25 17.57 -9.20
N PHE A 136 -6.21 18.85 -9.51
CA PHE A 136 -5.25 19.81 -8.92
C PHE A 136 -5.41 19.95 -7.39
N GLY A 137 -6.61 19.74 -6.85
CA GLY A 137 -6.93 19.80 -5.42
C GLY A 137 -7.15 18.43 -4.79
N ASP A 138 -6.65 17.33 -5.38
CA ASP A 138 -6.82 15.97 -4.85
C ASP A 138 -6.04 15.71 -3.56
N THR A 139 -6.23 14.54 -2.97
CA THR A 139 -5.55 14.13 -1.74
C THR A 139 -4.02 14.18 -1.88
N TYR A 140 -3.45 13.88 -3.05
CA TYR A 140 -2.00 14.03 -3.25
C TYR A 140 -1.55 15.48 -3.16
N ASN A 141 -2.39 16.44 -3.61
CA ASN A 141 -2.11 17.85 -3.39
C ASN A 141 -2.07 18.20 -1.91
N ALA A 142 -3.02 17.72 -1.12
CA ALA A 142 -3.03 17.93 0.32
C ALA A 142 -1.79 17.34 1.00
N ILE A 143 -1.38 16.13 0.62
CA ILE A 143 -0.17 15.45 1.10
C ILE A 143 1.09 16.27 0.81
N LEU A 144 1.23 16.76 -0.41
CA LEU A 144 2.38 17.55 -0.85
C LEU A 144 2.43 18.93 -0.18
N THR A 145 1.31 19.63 -0.11
CA THR A 145 1.19 20.95 0.53
C THR A 145 1.56 20.90 2.01
N ARG A 146 1.23 19.81 2.69
CA ARG A 146 1.59 19.59 4.10
C ARG A 146 3.03 19.15 4.32
N GLY A 147 3.81 18.92 3.28
CA GLY A 147 5.18 18.41 3.39
C GLY A 147 5.27 17.01 4.02
N ALA A 148 4.19 16.22 3.92
CA ALA A 148 4.10 14.91 4.57
C ALA A 148 5.00 13.84 3.95
N LEU A 149 5.58 14.11 2.77
CA LEU A 149 6.52 13.23 2.07
C LEU A 149 7.43 14.03 1.12
N THR A 150 8.54 13.39 0.70
CA THR A 150 9.42 13.90 -0.35
C THR A 150 8.96 13.35 -1.70
N PRO A 151 8.46 14.19 -2.63
CA PRO A 151 7.91 13.71 -3.88
C PRO A 151 8.98 13.32 -4.90
N ARG A 152 8.68 12.32 -5.71
CA ARG A 152 9.33 12.03 -6.98
C ARG A 152 8.27 12.10 -8.07
N ILE A 153 8.19 13.23 -8.76
CA ILE A 153 7.18 13.45 -9.80
C ILE A 153 7.74 12.99 -11.14
N ARG A 154 6.96 12.19 -11.85
CA ARG A 154 7.21 11.75 -13.23
C ARG A 154 6.10 12.34 -14.10
N PRO A 155 6.34 13.46 -14.81
CA PRO A 155 5.33 14.04 -15.68
C PRO A 155 5.06 13.13 -16.89
N ALA A 156 3.85 13.24 -17.45
CA ALA A 156 3.46 12.49 -18.64
C ALA A 156 4.16 12.99 -19.92
N THR A 157 4.66 14.22 -19.90
CA THR A 157 5.37 14.87 -21.02
C THR A 157 6.77 15.30 -20.58
N ASP A 158 7.69 15.40 -21.52
CA ASP A 158 9.11 15.73 -21.28
C ASP A 158 9.32 17.09 -20.61
N ASN A 159 8.45 18.07 -20.92
CA ASN A 159 8.46 19.41 -20.33
C ASN A 159 7.45 19.60 -19.18
N GLY A 160 6.64 18.56 -18.87
CA GLY A 160 5.58 18.63 -17.84
C GLY A 160 4.39 19.52 -18.24
N GLN A 161 4.27 19.93 -19.52
CA GLN A 161 3.18 20.75 -20.04
C GLN A 161 2.33 19.94 -21.03
N PRO A 162 1.08 20.33 -21.28
CA PRO A 162 0.19 19.62 -22.21
C PRO A 162 0.68 19.53 -23.66
N ASP A 163 1.57 20.45 -24.08
CA ASP A 163 2.16 20.52 -25.41
C ASP A 163 3.49 19.75 -25.52
N GLY A 164 3.98 19.15 -24.44
CA GLY A 164 5.21 18.36 -24.45
C GLY A 164 5.06 17.00 -25.13
N ASN A 165 6.19 16.38 -25.48
CA ASN A 165 6.18 15.03 -26.02
C ASN A 165 5.86 14.00 -24.92
N PRO A 166 5.02 12.98 -25.21
CA PRO A 166 4.75 11.91 -24.24
C PRO A 166 6.02 11.16 -23.85
N VAL A 167 6.23 10.94 -22.54
CA VAL A 167 7.42 10.21 -22.02
C VAL A 167 7.13 8.73 -21.86
N LEU A 168 5.87 8.35 -21.62
CA LEU A 168 5.47 6.97 -21.29
C LEU A 168 4.71 6.26 -22.42
N LEU A 169 4.31 6.98 -23.47
CA LEU A 169 3.55 6.46 -24.61
C LEU A 169 4.40 6.67 -25.87
N THR A 170 5.18 5.67 -26.22
CA THR A 170 5.86 5.57 -27.53
C THR A 170 5.06 4.66 -28.45
#